data_326834792c8b14f07362ad07e57e9bca
#
_entry.id   326834792c8b14f07362ad07e57e9bca
#
_cell.length_a   1.000
_cell.length_b   1.000
_cell.length_c   1.000
_cell.angle_alpha   90.00
_cell.angle_beta   90.00
_cell.angle_gamma   90.00
#
_symmetry.space_group_name_H-M   'P 1'
#
loop_
_entity.id
_entity.type
_entity.pdbx_description
1 polymer ?
#
loop_
_entity_poly.entity_id
_entity_poly.type
_entity_poly.pdbx_seq_one_letter_code
_entity_poly.pdbx_strand_id
1 'polypeptide(L)'
;MKGTCVSLLTLAMAVGLSVASAPAGPSWRMKADYVEACSCHLFCPCYFNKHAEHPYCEFSMAVTVREGHSGNVGLAGAKYWLTGDLGDKWGTDKKAKWVVVSFDPKTTQAQRDALAPMILKTYGLEWGELKVQEAPIEIRESGEIVEAKLAGGQQAYMKLQREPGIDGKGVVLKNVRYFDAVQNDGFLMYKSIEHRADVAGHAFSYSDRNAFLITIVSQEASAR
;
A
#
# COMPACT_ATOMS: atom_id res chain seq x y z
N MET A 1 35.22 82.66 -19.94
CA MET A 1 35.00 81.36 -20.65
C MET A 1 34.42 80.37 -19.62
N LYS A 2 33.12 80.09 -19.76
CA LYS A 2 32.36 79.24 -18.77
C LYS A 2 32.30 77.82 -19.35
N GLY A 3 32.93 76.83 -18.73
CA GLY A 3 32.83 75.41 -19.06
C GLY A 3 31.70 74.74 -18.27
N THR A 4 30.73 74.21 -19.01
CA THR A 4 29.57 73.47 -18.50
C THR A 4 29.91 71.97 -18.40
N CYS A 5 29.97 71.42 -17.20
CA CYS A 5 30.10 69.98 -16.95
C CYS A 5 28.75 69.32 -17.06
N VAL A 6 28.61 68.43 -18.02
CA VAL A 6 27.41 67.57 -18.19
C VAL A 6 27.68 66.22 -17.49
N SER A 7 26.99 65.98 -16.39
CA SER A 7 27.03 64.67 -15.69
C SER A 7 26.05 63.69 -16.36
N LEU A 8 26.57 62.60 -16.92
CA LEU A 8 25.74 61.47 -17.36
C LEU A 8 25.40 60.58 -16.15
N LEU A 9 24.14 60.51 -15.79
CA LEU A 9 23.60 59.50 -14.86
C LEU A 9 23.33 58.20 -15.65
N THR A 10 24.11 57.20 -15.40
CA THR A 10 23.81 55.82 -15.90
C THR A 10 22.82 55.15 -14.93
N LEU A 11 21.61 54.90 -15.43
CA LEU A 11 20.56 54.16 -14.73
C LEU A 11 20.80 52.65 -14.95
N ALA A 12 21.30 51.92 -13.94
CA ALA A 12 21.44 50.48 -13.99
C ALA A 12 20.10 49.85 -13.68
N MET A 13 19.43 49.28 -14.71
CA MET A 13 18.25 48.41 -14.52
C MET A 13 18.71 47.04 -14.02
N ALA A 14 18.43 46.77 -12.75
CA ALA A 14 18.54 45.41 -12.16
C ALA A 14 17.36 44.58 -12.62
N VAL A 15 17.58 43.69 -13.60
CA VAL A 15 16.59 42.65 -13.96
C VAL A 15 16.61 41.57 -12.88
N GLY A 16 15.62 41.61 -11.99
CA GLY A 16 15.39 40.55 -10.99
C GLY A 16 14.90 39.30 -11.69
N LEU A 17 15.77 38.26 -11.82
CA LEU A 17 15.33 36.92 -12.20
C LEU A 17 14.53 36.33 -11.05
N SER A 18 13.21 36.31 -11.18
CA SER A 18 12.34 35.52 -10.32
C SER A 18 12.52 34.06 -10.66
N VAL A 19 13.29 33.33 -9.87
CA VAL A 19 13.37 31.87 -9.97
C VAL A 19 12.04 31.31 -9.44
N ALA A 20 11.14 30.95 -10.35
CA ALA A 20 9.94 30.22 -9.98
C ALA A 20 10.36 28.87 -9.40
N SER A 21 10.18 28.68 -8.08
CA SER A 21 10.37 27.38 -7.45
C SER A 21 9.40 26.40 -8.09
N ALA A 22 9.92 25.30 -8.66
CA ALA A 22 9.09 24.20 -9.09
C ALA A 22 8.24 23.70 -7.90
N PRO A 23 6.96 23.33 -8.09
CA PRO A 23 6.15 22.79 -7.02
C PRO A 23 6.87 21.61 -6.38
N ALA A 24 7.02 21.63 -5.07
CA ALA A 24 7.60 20.52 -4.31
C ALA A 24 6.78 19.26 -4.59
N GLY A 25 7.45 18.16 -4.92
CA GLY A 25 6.79 16.85 -5.06
C GLY A 25 6.09 16.44 -3.76
N PRO A 26 5.32 15.33 -3.76
CA PRO A 26 4.63 14.86 -2.57
C PRO A 26 5.63 14.64 -1.43
N SER A 27 5.28 14.99 -0.18
CA SER A 27 6.14 14.80 0.99
C SER A 27 6.43 13.32 1.28
N TRP A 28 5.54 12.43 0.79
CA TRP A 28 5.75 10.99 0.79
C TRP A 28 5.18 10.34 -0.48
N ARG A 29 5.84 9.28 -0.90
CA ARG A 29 5.43 8.41 -2.00
C ARG A 29 5.96 6.99 -1.75
N MET A 30 5.16 5.99 -2.08
CA MET A 30 5.52 4.59 -1.96
C MET A 30 5.01 3.80 -3.16
N LYS A 31 5.86 2.95 -3.73
CA LYS A 31 5.48 1.89 -4.66
C LYS A 31 5.77 0.55 -4.00
N ALA A 32 4.78 -0.30 -3.90
CA ALA A 32 4.91 -1.54 -3.15
C ALA A 32 4.13 -2.68 -3.80
N ASP A 33 4.64 -3.90 -3.60
CA ASP A 33 3.99 -5.14 -3.98
C ASP A 33 3.20 -5.70 -2.83
N TYR A 34 2.01 -6.14 -3.12
CA TYR A 34 1.07 -6.73 -2.19
C TYR A 34 0.75 -8.16 -2.62
N VAL A 35 0.83 -9.08 -1.68
CA VAL A 35 0.29 -10.43 -1.75
C VAL A 35 -0.88 -10.47 -0.77
N GLU A 36 -2.09 -10.64 -1.26
CA GLU A 36 -3.30 -10.56 -0.44
C GLU A 36 -4.17 -11.79 -0.60
N ALA A 37 -4.77 -12.24 0.51
CA ALA A 37 -5.85 -13.21 0.55
C ALA A 37 -6.94 -12.73 1.49
N CYS A 38 -8.19 -13.03 1.17
CA CYS A 38 -9.35 -12.66 1.97
C CYS A 38 -10.39 -13.79 2.11
N SER A 39 -11.41 -13.57 2.95
CA SER A 39 -12.45 -14.55 3.30
C SER A 39 -13.49 -14.80 2.21
N CYS A 40 -13.69 -13.85 1.27
CA CYS A 40 -14.69 -13.97 0.22
C CYS A 40 -14.29 -15.00 -0.85
N HIS A 41 -15.26 -15.55 -1.59
CA HIS A 41 -14.99 -16.35 -2.75
C HIS A 41 -14.45 -15.50 -3.91
N LEU A 42 -13.80 -16.12 -4.86
CA LEU A 42 -13.53 -15.53 -6.15
C LEU A 42 -14.84 -15.50 -6.95
N PHE A 43 -15.35 -14.38 -7.34
CA PHE A 43 -14.85 -13.06 -7.57
C PHE A 43 -15.40 -12.08 -6.52
N CYS A 44 -14.53 -11.48 -5.70
CA CYS A 44 -14.96 -10.68 -4.56
C CYS A 44 -15.69 -9.38 -4.97
N PRO A 45 -16.89 -9.08 -4.42
CA PRO A 45 -17.59 -7.82 -4.67
C PRO A 45 -16.83 -6.59 -4.16
N CYS A 46 -15.88 -6.78 -3.24
CA CYS A 46 -15.03 -5.72 -2.67
C CYS A 46 -14.21 -4.97 -3.73
N TYR A 47 -13.85 -5.61 -4.85
CA TYR A 47 -13.19 -4.95 -5.98
C TYR A 47 -13.96 -3.74 -6.52
N PHE A 48 -15.27 -3.73 -6.33
CA PHE A 48 -16.16 -2.67 -6.80
C PHE A 48 -16.68 -1.80 -5.65
N ASN A 49 -16.04 -1.81 -4.48
CA ASN A 49 -16.47 -1.11 -3.27
C ASN A 49 -17.92 -1.46 -2.88
N LYS A 50 -18.29 -2.72 -3.07
CA LYS A 50 -19.58 -3.29 -2.65
C LYS A 50 -19.43 -3.98 -1.30
N HIS A 51 -20.56 -4.35 -0.70
CA HIS A 51 -20.56 -5.13 0.52
C HIS A 51 -19.79 -6.44 0.35
N ALA A 52 -19.08 -6.85 1.40
CA ALA A 52 -18.48 -8.17 1.44
C ALA A 52 -19.55 -9.26 1.35
N GLU A 53 -19.14 -10.46 0.94
CA GLU A 53 -20.02 -11.63 0.83
C GLU A 53 -20.59 -12.05 2.21
N HIS A 54 -19.86 -11.74 3.28
CA HIS A 54 -20.19 -12.06 4.66
C HIS A 54 -20.23 -10.77 5.51
N PRO A 55 -20.81 -10.80 6.76
CA PRO A 55 -20.75 -9.65 7.67
C PRO A 55 -19.33 -9.40 8.23
N TYR A 56 -18.33 -9.92 7.57
CA TYR A 56 -16.90 -9.75 7.81
C TYR A 56 -16.15 -9.79 6.49
N CYS A 57 -14.96 -9.19 6.46
CA CYS A 57 -13.99 -9.27 5.37
C CYS A 57 -12.62 -9.47 6.01
N GLU A 58 -12.35 -10.70 6.46
CA GLU A 58 -11.08 -11.08 7.06
C GLU A 58 -10.02 -11.25 5.98
N PHE A 59 -8.83 -10.69 6.22
CA PHE A 59 -7.78 -10.63 5.22
C PHE A 59 -6.39 -10.74 5.84
N SER A 60 -5.43 -11.11 5.00
CA SER A 60 -4.00 -10.95 5.24
C SER A 60 -3.34 -10.35 4.01
N MET A 61 -2.39 -9.43 4.23
CA MET A 61 -1.58 -8.80 3.19
C MET A 61 -0.11 -8.82 3.59
N ALA A 62 0.75 -9.39 2.76
CA ALA A 62 2.20 -9.29 2.89
C ALA A 62 2.72 -8.26 1.90
N VAL A 63 3.44 -7.24 2.37
CA VAL A 63 3.84 -6.08 1.55
C VAL A 63 5.34 -5.91 1.56
N THR A 64 5.89 -5.67 0.36
CA THR A 64 7.28 -5.26 0.16
C THR A 64 7.35 -3.93 -0.55
N VAL A 65 7.97 -2.93 0.06
CA VAL A 65 8.18 -1.62 -0.56
C VAL A 65 9.32 -1.74 -1.57
N ARG A 66 9.03 -1.52 -2.86
CA ARG A 66 10.03 -1.50 -3.94
C ARG A 66 10.86 -0.22 -3.91
N GLU A 67 10.17 0.90 -3.83
CA GLU A 67 10.75 2.25 -3.81
C GLU A 67 9.83 3.21 -3.08
N GLY A 68 10.38 4.28 -2.56
CA GLY A 68 9.61 5.32 -1.91
C GLY A 68 10.40 6.13 -0.91
N HIS A 69 9.78 7.19 -0.43
CA HIS A 69 10.32 8.08 0.59
C HIS A 69 9.20 8.70 1.44
N SER A 70 9.58 9.14 2.62
CA SER A 70 8.79 10.05 3.45
C SER A 70 9.75 11.10 4.00
N GLY A 71 9.66 12.34 3.48
CA GLY A 71 10.71 13.32 3.67
C GLY A 71 12.08 12.76 3.22
N ASN A 72 13.03 12.72 4.14
CA ASN A 72 14.39 12.21 3.90
C ASN A 72 14.54 10.70 4.19
N VAL A 73 13.49 10.01 4.61
CA VAL A 73 13.54 8.58 4.93
C VAL A 73 13.28 7.76 3.68
N GLY A 74 14.28 7.00 3.21
CA GLY A 74 14.13 6.03 2.12
C GLY A 74 13.37 4.79 2.62
N LEU A 75 12.39 4.30 1.84
CA LEU A 75 11.50 3.22 2.23
C LEU A 75 11.78 1.89 1.50
N ALA A 76 12.68 1.87 0.51
CA ALA A 76 12.98 0.69 -0.27
C ALA A 76 13.43 -0.49 0.61
N GLY A 77 12.89 -1.68 0.34
CA GLY A 77 13.20 -2.91 1.07
C GLY A 77 12.42 -3.08 2.39
N ALA A 78 11.71 -2.06 2.87
CA ALA A 78 10.85 -2.20 4.03
C ALA A 78 9.73 -3.21 3.77
N LYS A 79 9.38 -4.00 4.79
CA LYS A 79 8.28 -4.97 4.73
C LYS A 79 7.33 -4.76 5.89
N TYR A 80 6.05 -4.93 5.60
CA TYR A 80 5.01 -4.99 6.61
C TYR A 80 3.93 -6.00 6.23
N TRP A 81 3.17 -6.40 7.21
CA TRP A 81 2.06 -7.32 7.08
C TRP A 81 0.83 -6.72 7.75
N LEU A 82 -0.33 -6.85 7.11
CA LEU A 82 -1.61 -6.51 7.68
C LEU A 82 -2.46 -7.79 7.81
N THR A 83 -3.05 -8.02 8.98
CA THR A 83 -4.12 -8.98 9.17
C THR A 83 -5.27 -8.26 9.83
N GLY A 84 -6.48 -8.44 9.33
CA GLY A 84 -7.62 -7.69 9.86
C GLY A 84 -8.97 -8.17 9.38
N ASP A 85 -10.01 -7.47 9.85
CA ASP A 85 -11.39 -7.58 9.38
C ASP A 85 -11.90 -6.19 9.00
N LEU A 86 -12.15 -6.00 7.71
CA LEU A 86 -12.74 -4.75 7.20
C LEU A 86 -14.23 -4.62 7.54
N GLY A 87 -14.90 -5.73 7.95
CA GLY A 87 -16.35 -5.76 8.02
C GLY A 87 -17.01 -5.88 6.65
N ASP A 88 -18.33 -5.83 6.60
CA ASP A 88 -19.09 -5.95 5.34
C ASP A 88 -19.24 -4.62 4.60
N LYS A 89 -19.27 -3.49 5.31
CA LYS A 89 -19.61 -2.16 4.78
C LYS A 89 -18.44 -1.19 4.65
N TRP A 90 -17.22 -1.68 4.70
CA TRP A 90 -16.02 -0.83 4.67
C TRP A 90 -15.98 0.12 3.44
N GLY A 91 -16.48 -0.33 2.30
CA GLY A 91 -16.50 0.46 1.06
C GLY A 91 -17.42 1.68 1.14
N THR A 92 -18.53 1.61 1.89
CA THR A 92 -19.51 2.68 2.08
C THR A 92 -19.27 3.48 3.35
N ASP A 93 -19.10 2.80 4.48
CA ASP A 93 -19.06 3.44 5.80
C ASP A 93 -17.65 3.94 6.16
N LYS A 94 -16.64 3.54 5.38
CA LYS A 94 -15.22 3.88 5.62
C LYS A 94 -14.71 3.46 7.01
N LYS A 95 -15.32 2.41 7.58
CA LYS A 95 -14.96 1.84 8.87
C LYS A 95 -14.55 0.40 8.72
N ALA A 96 -13.48 0.03 9.40
CA ALA A 96 -13.01 -1.34 9.53
C ALA A 96 -13.05 -1.77 11.00
N LYS A 97 -13.22 -3.06 11.26
CA LYS A 97 -13.35 -3.58 12.63
C LYS A 97 -12.02 -3.57 13.36
N TRP A 98 -11.01 -4.26 12.82
CA TRP A 98 -9.70 -4.35 13.44
C TRP A 98 -8.59 -4.60 12.42
N VAL A 99 -7.39 -4.23 12.79
CA VAL A 99 -6.18 -4.54 12.05
C VAL A 99 -4.98 -4.70 12.98
N VAL A 100 -4.14 -5.68 12.68
CA VAL A 100 -2.80 -5.83 13.23
C VAL A 100 -1.78 -5.52 12.14
N VAL A 101 -0.95 -4.51 12.36
CA VAL A 101 0.17 -4.14 11.51
C VAL A 101 1.43 -4.78 12.09
N SER A 102 2.07 -5.67 11.34
CA SER A 102 3.33 -6.30 11.75
C SER A 102 4.44 -5.79 10.85
N PHE A 103 5.50 -5.22 11.42
CA PHE A 103 6.69 -4.83 10.67
C PHE A 103 7.74 -5.93 10.72
N ASP A 104 8.42 -6.19 9.59
CA ASP A 104 9.59 -7.06 9.59
C ASP A 104 10.70 -6.45 10.47
N PRO A 105 11.42 -7.23 11.31
CA PRO A 105 12.49 -6.70 12.15
C PRO A 105 13.63 -6.01 11.38
N LYS A 106 13.79 -6.29 10.09
CA LYS A 106 14.76 -5.60 9.21
C LYS A 106 14.29 -4.23 8.75
N THR A 107 13.00 -3.93 8.88
CA THR A 107 12.46 -2.58 8.65
C THR A 107 12.91 -1.68 9.80
N THR A 108 13.72 -0.67 9.52
CA THR A 108 14.31 0.21 10.55
C THR A 108 13.23 1.00 11.29
N GLN A 109 13.52 1.48 12.50
CA GLN A 109 12.59 2.30 13.27
C GLN A 109 12.12 3.53 12.47
N ALA A 110 13.04 4.24 11.81
CA ALA A 110 12.70 5.41 10.99
C ALA A 110 11.74 5.04 9.84
N GLN A 111 11.93 3.88 9.20
CA GLN A 111 11.00 3.39 8.18
C GLN A 111 9.64 3.05 8.76
N ARG A 112 9.57 2.40 9.93
CA ARG A 112 8.31 2.07 10.62
C ARG A 112 7.53 3.32 10.99
N ASP A 113 8.19 4.32 11.57
CA ASP A 113 7.57 5.59 11.96
C ASP A 113 7.02 6.35 10.74
N ALA A 114 7.74 6.28 9.62
CA ALA A 114 7.30 6.85 8.35
C ALA A 114 6.12 6.08 7.72
N LEU A 115 6.19 4.73 7.71
CA LEU A 115 5.20 3.87 7.05
C LEU A 115 3.86 3.83 7.79
N ALA A 116 3.84 3.85 9.12
CA ALA A 116 2.61 3.72 9.88
C ALA A 116 1.51 4.72 9.45
N PRO A 117 1.73 6.04 9.37
CA PRO A 117 0.73 6.97 8.88
C PRO A 117 0.43 6.82 7.37
N MET A 118 1.41 6.38 6.56
CA MET A 118 1.20 6.15 5.13
C MET A 118 0.27 4.96 4.87
N ILE A 119 0.42 3.87 5.63
CA ILE A 119 -0.45 2.70 5.59
C ILE A 119 -1.89 3.14 5.86
N LEU A 120 -2.14 3.86 6.96
CA LEU A 120 -3.48 4.32 7.32
C LEU A 120 -4.09 5.21 6.23
N LYS A 121 -3.31 6.12 5.64
CA LYS A 121 -3.77 6.99 4.54
C LYS A 121 -4.05 6.21 3.25
N THR A 122 -3.27 5.17 2.95
CA THR A 122 -3.48 4.34 1.75
C THR A 122 -4.84 3.64 1.76
N TYR A 123 -5.30 3.20 2.94
CA TYR A 123 -6.60 2.55 3.06
C TYR A 123 -7.76 3.53 3.23
N GLY A 124 -7.52 4.72 3.79
CA GLY A 124 -8.54 5.76 3.99
C GLY A 124 -9.73 5.27 4.83
N LEU A 125 -9.46 4.42 5.83
CA LEU A 125 -10.46 3.81 6.71
C LEU A 125 -10.25 4.24 8.16
N GLU A 126 -11.36 4.36 8.90
CA GLU A 126 -11.36 4.44 10.36
C GLU A 126 -11.28 3.02 10.93
N TRP A 127 -10.21 2.73 11.69
CA TRP A 127 -9.97 1.43 12.29
C TRP A 127 -10.52 1.37 13.71
N GLY A 128 -11.39 0.39 14.00
CA GLY A 128 -11.97 0.20 15.34
C GLY A 128 -10.90 -0.26 16.35
N GLU A 129 -10.08 -1.22 15.98
CA GLU A 129 -8.92 -1.68 16.76
C GLU A 129 -7.68 -1.67 15.87
N LEU A 130 -6.60 -1.06 16.33
CA LEU A 130 -5.31 -1.03 15.66
C LEU A 130 -4.22 -1.50 16.62
N LYS A 131 -3.54 -2.58 16.28
CA LYS A 131 -2.35 -3.07 16.97
C LYS A 131 -1.14 -3.02 16.06
N VAL A 132 0.02 -2.71 16.63
CA VAL A 132 1.31 -2.70 15.93
C VAL A 132 2.26 -3.63 16.66
N GLN A 133 2.97 -4.48 15.88
CA GLN A 133 3.96 -5.41 16.41
C GLN A 133 5.11 -5.61 15.44
N GLU A 134 6.11 -6.41 15.84
CA GLU A 134 7.20 -6.87 14.98
C GLU A 134 7.14 -8.38 14.85
N ALA A 135 7.29 -8.86 13.61
CA ALA A 135 7.42 -10.29 13.33
C ALA A 135 8.12 -10.51 11.99
N PRO A 136 8.95 -11.56 11.83
CA PRO A 136 9.60 -11.89 10.56
C PRO A 136 8.57 -12.13 9.44
N ILE A 137 8.84 -11.56 8.25
CA ILE A 137 7.98 -11.67 7.07
C ILE A 137 8.77 -12.33 5.95
N GLU A 138 8.27 -13.48 5.50
CA GLU A 138 8.83 -14.21 4.36
C GLU A 138 7.81 -14.25 3.23
N ILE A 139 8.26 -13.97 2.01
CA ILE A 139 7.46 -14.08 0.78
C ILE A 139 8.30 -14.85 -0.22
N ARG A 140 7.73 -15.89 -0.83
CA ARG A 140 8.39 -16.72 -1.84
C ARG A 140 7.44 -16.98 -2.99
N GLU A 141 7.95 -16.77 -4.20
CA GLU A 141 7.25 -17.09 -5.44
C GLU A 141 7.95 -18.25 -6.14
N SER A 142 7.21 -19.26 -6.54
CA SER A 142 7.70 -20.42 -7.25
C SER A 142 6.69 -20.86 -8.31
N GLY A 143 6.94 -20.48 -9.56
CA GLY A 143 6.02 -20.75 -10.68
C GLY A 143 4.67 -20.09 -10.47
N GLU A 144 3.62 -20.89 -10.29
CA GLU A 144 2.25 -20.43 -10.07
C GLU A 144 1.87 -20.33 -8.60
N ILE A 145 2.77 -20.69 -7.70
CA ILE A 145 2.55 -20.70 -6.25
C ILE A 145 3.25 -19.49 -5.63
N VAL A 146 2.53 -18.79 -4.75
CA VAL A 146 3.08 -17.78 -3.84
C VAL A 146 2.83 -18.23 -2.41
N GLU A 147 3.86 -18.20 -1.59
CA GLU A 147 3.77 -18.42 -0.16
C GLU A 147 4.20 -17.16 0.59
N ALA A 148 3.41 -16.75 1.58
CA ALA A 148 3.78 -15.69 2.51
C ALA A 148 3.56 -16.17 3.96
N LYS A 149 4.52 -15.81 4.84
CA LYS A 149 4.56 -16.25 6.24
C LYS A 149 4.84 -15.08 7.17
N LEU A 150 4.05 -14.97 8.21
CA LEU A 150 4.29 -14.10 9.35
C LEU A 150 4.73 -14.97 10.54
N ALA A 151 5.86 -14.63 11.18
CA ALA A 151 6.45 -15.39 12.27
C ALA A 151 6.67 -16.89 11.90
N GLY A 152 7.28 -17.15 10.74
CA GLY A 152 7.47 -18.51 10.25
C GLY A 152 6.18 -19.27 9.90
N GLY A 153 5.05 -18.56 9.81
CA GLY A 153 3.72 -19.14 9.58
C GLY A 153 2.95 -19.45 10.87
N GLN A 154 3.49 -19.11 12.04
CA GLN A 154 2.80 -19.32 13.31
C GLN A 154 1.67 -18.32 13.53
N GLN A 155 1.87 -17.05 13.16
CA GLN A 155 0.86 -15.99 13.30
C GLN A 155 -0.02 -15.85 12.07
N ALA A 156 0.53 -15.94 10.87
CA ALA A 156 -0.27 -16.00 9.65
C ALA A 156 0.49 -16.73 8.53
N TYR A 157 -0.31 -17.33 7.64
CA TYR A 157 0.20 -18.06 6.50
C TYR A 157 -0.75 -17.93 5.31
N MET A 158 -0.18 -17.66 4.14
CA MET A 158 -0.87 -17.70 2.87
C MET A 158 -0.10 -18.58 1.90
N LYS A 159 -0.81 -19.54 1.28
CA LYS A 159 -0.35 -20.30 0.12
C LYS A 159 -1.38 -20.12 -0.99
N LEU A 160 -0.94 -19.50 -2.07
CA LEU A 160 -1.80 -19.04 -3.14
C LEU A 160 -1.43 -19.74 -4.45
N GLN A 161 -2.45 -20.11 -5.23
CA GLN A 161 -2.34 -20.66 -6.58
C GLN A 161 -2.84 -19.60 -7.56
N ARG A 162 -2.02 -19.27 -8.58
CA ARG A 162 -2.41 -18.36 -9.65
C ARG A 162 -3.58 -18.94 -10.47
N GLU A 163 -4.59 -18.12 -10.72
CA GLU A 163 -5.65 -18.49 -11.64
C GLU A 163 -5.13 -18.46 -13.09
N PRO A 164 -5.22 -19.57 -13.83
CA PRO A 164 -4.72 -19.64 -15.19
C PRO A 164 -5.59 -18.79 -16.12
N GLY A 165 -4.95 -17.89 -16.86
CA GLY A 165 -5.60 -17.23 -18.00
C GLY A 165 -5.66 -18.16 -19.21
N ILE A 166 -6.38 -17.76 -20.23
CA ILE A 166 -6.49 -18.51 -21.49
C ILE A 166 -5.13 -18.75 -22.18
N ASP A 167 -4.16 -17.86 -21.93
CA ASP A 167 -2.79 -17.93 -22.44
C ASP A 167 -1.78 -18.50 -21.41
N GLY A 168 -2.26 -18.99 -20.27
CA GLY A 168 -1.44 -19.51 -19.18
C GLY A 168 -0.69 -18.46 -18.35
N LYS A 169 -0.82 -17.14 -18.66
CA LYS A 169 -0.11 -16.08 -17.93
C LYS A 169 -0.82 -15.59 -16.69
N GLY A 170 -2.05 -16.03 -16.48
CA GLY A 170 -2.89 -15.63 -15.37
C GLY A 170 -3.96 -14.61 -15.75
N VAL A 171 -5.01 -14.55 -14.94
CA VAL A 171 -6.11 -13.61 -15.10
C VAL A 171 -5.73 -12.28 -14.42
N VAL A 172 -5.86 -11.17 -15.14
CA VAL A 172 -5.59 -9.82 -14.59
C VAL A 172 -6.83 -8.95 -14.70
N LEU A 173 -7.33 -8.46 -13.56
CA LEU A 173 -8.40 -7.49 -13.50
C LEU A 173 -7.79 -6.08 -13.51
N LYS A 174 -8.07 -5.31 -14.55
CA LYS A 174 -7.55 -3.95 -14.75
C LYS A 174 -8.64 -2.89 -14.63
N ASN A 175 -8.21 -1.64 -14.48
CA ASN A 175 -9.10 -0.48 -14.39
C ASN A 175 -10.05 -0.53 -13.18
N VAL A 176 -9.56 -1.10 -12.08
CA VAL A 176 -10.25 -1.17 -10.80
C VAL A 176 -9.40 -0.46 -9.75
N ARG A 177 -10.05 0.31 -8.89
CA ARG A 177 -9.38 1.08 -7.84
C ARG A 177 -8.97 0.14 -6.69
N TYR A 178 -7.79 0.36 -6.13
CA TYR A 178 -7.36 -0.27 -4.88
C TYR A 178 -7.29 0.80 -3.79
N PHE A 179 -8.27 0.86 -2.91
CA PHE A 179 -8.40 1.86 -1.85
C PHE A 179 -8.10 3.29 -2.36
N ASP A 180 -7.24 4.05 -1.67
CA ASP A 180 -6.82 5.41 -2.07
C ASP A 180 -5.48 5.44 -2.81
N ALA A 181 -5.01 4.28 -3.32
CA ALA A 181 -3.84 4.24 -4.20
C ALA A 181 -4.07 5.08 -5.46
N VAL A 182 -3.06 5.85 -5.85
CA VAL A 182 -3.15 6.73 -7.04
C VAL A 182 -2.95 5.98 -8.35
N GLN A 183 -2.30 4.81 -8.29
CA GLN A 183 -2.05 3.94 -9.44
C GLN A 183 -1.88 2.49 -9.00
N ASN A 184 -2.29 1.55 -9.87
CA ASN A 184 -1.94 0.15 -9.76
C ASN A 184 -1.72 -0.49 -11.14
N ASP A 185 -1.09 -1.66 -11.18
CA ASP A 185 -0.82 -2.43 -12.40
C ASP A 185 -1.92 -3.45 -12.75
N GLY A 186 -2.94 -3.56 -11.90
CA GLY A 186 -4.04 -4.51 -11.99
C GLY A 186 -3.87 -5.67 -11.01
N PHE A 187 -4.98 -6.34 -10.72
CA PHE A 187 -5.03 -7.47 -9.80
C PHE A 187 -4.70 -8.74 -10.58
N LEU A 188 -3.53 -9.31 -10.37
CA LEU A 188 -3.20 -10.65 -10.85
C LEU A 188 -3.87 -11.65 -9.92
N MET A 189 -4.85 -12.39 -10.46
CA MET A 189 -5.77 -13.20 -9.68
C MET A 189 -5.14 -14.51 -9.23
N TYR A 190 -5.36 -14.82 -7.98
CA TYR A 190 -5.02 -16.06 -7.30
C TYR A 190 -6.22 -16.57 -6.51
N LYS A 191 -6.16 -17.82 -6.09
CA LYS A 191 -7.00 -18.37 -5.02
C LYS A 191 -6.14 -18.92 -3.90
N SER A 192 -6.65 -18.89 -2.68
CA SER A 192 -5.94 -19.47 -1.54
C SER A 192 -6.06 -20.99 -1.56
N ILE A 193 -4.93 -21.70 -1.55
CA ILE A 193 -4.85 -23.11 -1.16
C ILE A 193 -5.03 -23.19 0.37
N GLU A 194 -4.36 -22.27 1.07
CA GLU A 194 -4.45 -22.08 2.51
C GLU A 194 -4.28 -20.60 2.84
N HIS A 195 -5.17 -20.06 3.67
CA HIS A 195 -5.09 -18.74 4.26
C HIS A 195 -5.53 -18.82 5.71
N ARG A 196 -4.62 -18.64 6.64
CA ARG A 196 -4.92 -18.66 8.07
C ARG A 196 -4.18 -17.58 8.82
N ALA A 197 -4.76 -17.15 9.91
CA ALA A 197 -4.16 -16.27 10.89
C ALA A 197 -4.55 -16.68 12.31
N ASP A 198 -3.64 -16.42 13.25
CA ASP A 198 -3.84 -16.45 14.69
C ASP A 198 -2.95 -15.34 15.27
N VAL A 199 -3.50 -14.14 15.37
CA VAL A 199 -2.74 -12.94 15.72
C VAL A 199 -3.55 -12.06 16.67
N ALA A 200 -2.92 -11.66 17.77
CA ALA A 200 -3.49 -10.72 18.74
C ALA A 200 -4.89 -11.12 19.30
N GLY A 201 -5.20 -12.42 19.34
CA GLY A 201 -6.48 -12.95 19.82
C GLY A 201 -7.54 -13.13 18.74
N HIS A 202 -7.21 -12.86 17.48
CA HIS A 202 -8.08 -13.09 16.32
C HIS A 202 -7.56 -14.28 15.52
N ALA A 203 -8.45 -15.24 15.22
CA ALA A 203 -8.10 -16.44 14.48
C ALA A 203 -9.11 -16.76 13.39
N PHE A 204 -8.62 -17.10 12.20
CA PHE A 204 -9.43 -17.59 11.09
C PHE A 204 -8.63 -18.54 10.19
N SER A 205 -9.35 -19.34 9.39
CA SER A 205 -8.76 -20.24 8.41
C SER A 205 -9.67 -20.43 7.22
N TYR A 206 -9.12 -20.28 6.02
CA TYR A 206 -9.84 -20.36 4.75
C TYR A 206 -9.05 -21.17 3.73
N SER A 207 -9.76 -21.77 2.78
CA SER A 207 -9.21 -22.34 1.55
C SER A 207 -10.17 -22.06 0.40
N ASP A 208 -9.65 -22.07 -0.82
CA ASP A 208 -10.43 -21.82 -2.04
C ASP A 208 -11.18 -20.46 -1.98
N ARG A 209 -10.45 -19.42 -1.54
CA ARG A 209 -10.94 -18.06 -1.42
C ARG A 209 -10.15 -17.11 -2.28
N ASN A 210 -10.69 -15.93 -2.46
CA ASN A 210 -10.12 -14.86 -3.25
C ASN A 210 -8.74 -14.45 -2.75
N ALA A 211 -7.81 -14.33 -3.70
CA ALA A 211 -6.47 -13.81 -3.45
C ALA A 211 -5.95 -13.10 -4.71
N PHE A 212 -4.96 -12.26 -4.55
CA PHE A 212 -4.33 -11.56 -5.67
C PHE A 212 -2.94 -11.04 -5.32
N LEU A 213 -2.18 -10.74 -6.37
CA LEU A 213 -0.99 -9.90 -6.31
C LEU A 213 -1.27 -8.59 -7.03
N ILE A 214 -0.73 -7.49 -6.50
CA ILE A 214 -0.87 -6.16 -7.09
C ILE A 214 0.32 -5.29 -6.70
N THR A 215 0.80 -4.47 -7.64
CA THR A 215 1.73 -3.38 -7.35
C THR A 215 0.97 -2.07 -7.32
N ILE A 216 1.06 -1.32 -6.25
CA ILE A 216 0.41 -0.02 -6.12
C ILE A 216 1.39 1.12 -5.94
N VAL A 217 0.96 2.31 -6.31
CA VAL A 217 1.58 3.57 -5.94
C VAL A 217 0.63 4.34 -5.04
N SER A 218 1.11 4.66 -3.86
CA SER A 218 0.43 5.57 -2.91
C SER A 218 1.30 6.80 -2.67
N GLN A 219 0.70 7.95 -2.52
CA GLN A 219 1.41 9.20 -2.24
C GLN A 219 0.50 10.19 -1.53
N GLU A 220 1.11 11.23 -1.00
CA GLU A 220 0.35 12.35 -0.48
C GLU A 220 -0.56 12.95 -1.56
N ALA A 221 -1.80 13.25 -1.18
CA ALA A 221 -2.71 13.95 -2.06
C ALA A 221 -2.12 15.32 -2.41
N SER A 222 -2.04 15.64 -3.70
CA SER A 222 -1.64 16.99 -4.13
C SER A 222 -2.60 18.00 -3.51
N ALA A 223 -2.07 19.04 -2.87
CA ALA A 223 -2.90 20.18 -2.45
C ALA A 223 -3.60 20.73 -3.70
N ARG A 224 -4.94 20.69 -3.69
CA ARG A 224 -5.76 21.26 -4.76
C ARG A 224 -5.91 22.76 -4.56
#